data_88e507061744471f4db97090855cfc02
#
_entry.id   88e507061744471f4db97090855cfc02
#
_cell.length_a   1.000
_cell.length_b   1.000
_cell.length_c   1.000
_cell.angle_alpha   90.00
_cell.angle_beta   90.00
_cell.angle_gamma   90.00
#
_symmetry.space_group_name_H-M   'P 1'
#
loop_
_entity.id
_entity.type
_entity.pdbx_description
1 polymer ?
#
loop_
_entity_poly.entity_id
_entity_poly.type
_entity_poly.pdbx_seq_one_letter_code
_entity_poly.pdbx_strand_id
1 'polypeptide(L)'
;DENIRDYLKKINTRREPKVLLKYFQYLAVLFTEIYLDELKNRKPELLASLNMFLTEYGREHDLGGWISEFIEGDLSKIAFWMATGSGKTLLLHINYHQFLRYKIFSPDNMILITPNEGLSKQHCEELQKSGVPCRLYGGSLSDISGHLREEGILIIEMTKLVEEKKGGGVTIPVEVFEGKNLLFVDEGHKGKKSEAQTWAKLRNKLADKGFVFENSATFGKILSEANTQTLEEYSKAIILDYS
;
A
#
# COMPACT_ATOMS: atom_id res chain seq x y z
N ASP A 1 -6.13 0.97 -21.26
CA ASP A 1 -7.19 2.01 -21.23
C ASP A 1 -8.57 1.49 -20.84
N GLU A 2 -8.98 0.33 -21.36
CA GLU A 2 -10.30 -0.25 -21.07
C GLU A 2 -10.45 -0.59 -19.59
N ASN A 3 -9.46 -1.22 -18.99
CA ASN A 3 -9.45 -1.55 -17.56
C ASN A 3 -9.64 -0.32 -16.68
N ILE A 4 -8.91 0.77 -17.00
CA ILE A 4 -8.98 2.03 -16.24
C ILE A 4 -10.39 2.63 -16.32
N ARG A 5 -11.02 2.58 -17.49
CA ARG A 5 -12.41 3.01 -17.66
C ARG A 5 -13.37 2.17 -16.82
N ASP A 6 -13.16 0.86 -16.77
CA ASP A 6 -13.96 -0.06 -15.95
C ASP A 6 -13.84 0.25 -14.46
N TYR A 7 -12.63 0.53 -13.96
CA TYR A 7 -12.43 0.94 -12.56
C TYR A 7 -13.14 2.25 -12.28
N LEU A 8 -12.99 3.24 -13.13
CA LEU A 8 -13.69 4.52 -13.01
C LEU A 8 -15.21 4.35 -13.00
N LYS A 9 -15.74 3.48 -13.85
CA LYS A 9 -17.16 3.16 -13.87
C LYS A 9 -17.61 2.55 -12.54
N LYS A 10 -16.85 1.60 -11.98
CA LYS A 10 -17.15 0.95 -10.70
C LYS A 10 -17.17 1.96 -9.56
N ILE A 11 -16.10 2.75 -9.38
CA ILE A 11 -16.02 3.71 -8.26
C ILE A 11 -17.00 4.87 -8.39
N ASN A 12 -17.50 5.16 -9.60
CA ASN A 12 -18.48 6.19 -9.86
C ASN A 12 -19.93 5.70 -9.78
N THR A 13 -20.15 4.43 -9.50
CA THR A 13 -21.52 3.86 -9.49
C THR A 13 -22.40 4.52 -8.43
N ARG A 14 -21.84 4.89 -7.28
CA ARG A 14 -22.54 5.47 -6.14
C ARG A 14 -22.08 6.89 -5.79
N ARG A 15 -21.17 7.48 -6.61
CA ARG A 15 -20.62 8.82 -6.34
C ARG A 15 -21.39 9.91 -7.07
N GLU A 16 -21.67 10.97 -6.32
CA GLU A 16 -22.13 12.26 -6.86
C GLU A 16 -21.39 13.39 -6.10
N PRO A 17 -20.66 14.28 -6.80
CA PRO A 17 -20.39 14.26 -8.24
C PRO A 17 -19.43 13.12 -8.64
N LYS A 18 -19.52 12.71 -9.89
CA LYS A 18 -18.59 11.71 -10.46
C LYS A 18 -17.16 12.22 -10.46
N VAL A 19 -16.21 11.34 -10.16
CA VAL A 19 -14.79 11.65 -10.20
C VAL A 19 -14.21 11.32 -11.58
N LEU A 20 -13.29 12.16 -12.02
CA LEU A 20 -12.47 11.96 -13.21
C LEU A 20 -11.00 11.98 -12.78
N LEU A 21 -10.17 11.17 -13.42
CA LEU A 21 -8.74 11.18 -13.16
C LEU A 21 -8.12 12.44 -13.78
N LYS A 22 -7.32 13.13 -13.01
CA LYS A 22 -6.36 14.10 -13.51
C LYS A 22 -5.24 13.35 -14.24
N TYR A 23 -4.51 14.06 -15.12
CA TYR A 23 -3.48 13.45 -15.94
C TYR A 23 -2.47 12.60 -15.14
N PHE A 24 -1.92 13.15 -14.05
CA PHE A 24 -0.96 12.44 -13.22
C PHE A 24 -1.57 11.23 -12.49
N GLN A 25 -2.84 11.32 -12.06
CA GLN A 25 -3.56 10.20 -11.47
C GLN A 25 -3.75 9.07 -12.50
N TYR A 26 -4.08 9.44 -13.74
CA TYR A 26 -4.18 8.49 -14.84
C TYR A 26 -2.84 7.78 -15.09
N LEU A 27 -1.72 8.51 -15.11
CA LEU A 27 -0.39 7.92 -15.25
C LEU A 27 -0.04 6.98 -14.11
N ALA A 28 -0.31 7.37 -12.85
CA ALA A 28 -0.08 6.50 -11.70
C ALA A 28 -0.87 5.18 -11.81
N VAL A 29 -2.14 5.26 -12.22
CA VAL A 29 -2.97 4.07 -12.45
C VAL A 29 -2.44 3.24 -13.62
N LEU A 30 -2.04 3.87 -14.73
CA LEU A 30 -1.51 3.19 -15.90
C LEU A 30 -0.20 2.45 -15.60
N PHE A 31 0.74 3.08 -14.91
CA PHE A 31 1.99 2.43 -14.52
C PHE A 31 1.76 1.28 -13.55
N THR A 32 0.81 1.42 -12.64
CA THR A 32 0.40 0.32 -11.76
C THR A 32 -0.20 -0.85 -12.56
N GLU A 33 -1.01 -0.58 -13.60
CA GLU A 33 -1.52 -1.61 -14.52
C GLU A 33 -0.39 -2.39 -15.18
N ILE A 34 0.56 -1.66 -15.76
CA ILE A 34 1.73 -2.26 -16.44
C ILE A 34 2.53 -3.09 -15.45
N TYR A 35 2.81 -2.54 -14.27
CA TYR A 35 3.57 -3.23 -13.25
C TYR A 35 2.91 -4.54 -12.78
N LEU A 36 1.63 -4.50 -12.48
CA LEU A 36 0.89 -5.69 -12.02
C LEU A 36 0.76 -6.74 -13.12
N ASP A 37 0.64 -6.32 -14.38
CA ASP A 37 0.65 -7.22 -15.53
C ASP A 37 2.00 -7.93 -15.68
N GLU A 38 3.10 -7.17 -15.66
CA GLU A 38 4.46 -7.72 -15.70
C GLU A 38 4.73 -8.65 -14.51
N LEU A 39 4.36 -8.22 -13.31
CA LEU A 39 4.53 -9.03 -12.09
C LEU A 39 3.76 -10.34 -12.16
N LYS A 40 2.57 -10.34 -12.76
CA LYS A 40 1.75 -11.53 -12.91
C LYS A 40 2.25 -12.49 -13.98
N ASN A 41 2.60 -11.95 -15.13
CA ASN A 41 2.80 -12.73 -16.35
C ASN A 41 4.27 -12.91 -16.72
N ARG A 42 5.17 -11.99 -16.29
CA ARG A 42 6.57 -11.90 -16.70
C ARG A 42 7.49 -11.48 -15.54
N LYS A 43 7.27 -12.05 -14.34
CA LYS A 43 8.02 -11.69 -13.14
C LYS A 43 9.56 -11.79 -13.29
N PRO A 44 10.13 -12.86 -13.89
CA PRO A 44 11.56 -12.95 -14.08
C PRO A 44 12.12 -11.83 -14.98
N GLU A 45 11.41 -11.49 -16.06
CA GLU A 45 11.78 -10.43 -16.99
C GLU A 45 11.67 -9.05 -16.33
N LEU A 46 10.62 -8.82 -15.54
CA LEU A 46 10.47 -7.61 -14.73
C LEU A 46 11.66 -7.43 -13.78
N LEU A 47 12.03 -8.48 -13.05
CA LEU A 47 13.15 -8.45 -12.13
C LEU A 47 14.47 -8.18 -12.86
N ALA A 48 14.72 -8.84 -13.99
CA ALA A 48 15.90 -8.63 -14.81
C ALA A 48 15.98 -7.18 -15.33
N SER A 49 14.84 -6.62 -15.80
CA SER A 49 14.77 -5.25 -16.30
C SER A 49 15.06 -4.22 -15.21
N LEU A 50 14.53 -4.42 -14.00
CA LEU A 50 14.81 -3.55 -12.85
C LEU A 50 16.28 -3.59 -12.45
N ASN A 51 16.90 -4.76 -12.42
CA ASN A 51 18.32 -4.90 -12.09
C ASN A 51 19.23 -4.33 -13.18
N MET A 52 18.85 -4.47 -14.46
CA MET A 52 19.56 -3.82 -15.55
C MET A 52 19.49 -2.28 -15.41
N PHE A 53 18.31 -1.72 -15.18
CA PHE A 53 18.14 -0.30 -14.94
C PHE A 53 18.96 0.17 -13.73
N LEU A 54 18.93 -0.57 -12.62
CA LEU A 54 19.71 -0.24 -11.41
C LEU A 54 21.22 -0.19 -11.70
N THR A 55 21.72 -1.12 -12.49
CA THR A 55 23.14 -1.19 -12.88
C THR A 55 23.53 0.01 -13.77
N GLU A 56 22.68 0.35 -14.75
CA GLU A 56 22.92 1.50 -15.65
C GLU A 56 22.86 2.80 -14.87
N TYR A 57 21.83 3.01 -14.07
CA TYR A 57 21.67 4.19 -13.22
C TYR A 57 22.81 4.36 -12.22
N GLY A 58 23.21 3.25 -11.57
CA GLY A 58 24.33 3.25 -10.63
C GLY A 58 25.65 3.63 -11.26
N ARG A 59 25.88 3.24 -12.52
CA ARG A 59 27.08 3.60 -13.30
C ARG A 59 27.06 5.07 -13.72
N GLU A 60 25.90 5.58 -14.17
CA GLU A 60 25.75 6.98 -14.61
C GLU A 60 25.91 7.98 -13.45
N HIS A 61 25.51 7.60 -12.26
CA HIS A 61 25.50 8.46 -11.07
C HIS A 61 26.64 8.14 -10.06
N ASP A 62 27.58 7.28 -10.42
CA ASP A 62 28.70 6.86 -9.57
C ASP A 62 28.27 6.33 -8.19
N LEU A 63 27.16 5.59 -8.18
CA LEU A 63 26.58 5.02 -6.97
C LEU A 63 27.17 3.66 -6.58
N GLY A 64 28.29 3.28 -7.16
CA GLY A 64 29.07 2.05 -7.07
C GLY A 64 28.75 1.11 -5.89
N GLY A 65 27.81 0.17 -6.08
CA GLY A 65 27.55 -0.90 -5.13
C GLY A 65 26.76 -0.51 -3.85
N TRP A 66 26.27 0.72 -3.75
CA TRP A 66 25.49 1.19 -2.60
C TRP A 66 24.08 0.58 -2.52
N ILE A 67 23.52 0.18 -3.65
CA ILE A 67 22.18 -0.40 -3.72
C ILE A 67 22.33 -1.86 -4.16
N SER A 68 21.85 -2.79 -3.35
CA SER A 68 21.82 -4.21 -3.72
C SER A 68 20.77 -4.47 -4.79
N GLU A 69 21.00 -5.49 -5.62
CA GLU A 69 20.05 -5.92 -6.64
C GLU A 69 18.65 -6.22 -6.05
N PHE A 70 17.63 -5.99 -6.86
CA PHE A 70 16.27 -6.42 -6.53
C PHE A 70 16.18 -7.94 -6.50
N ILE A 71 15.46 -8.46 -5.53
CA ILE A 71 15.05 -9.85 -5.44
C ILE A 71 13.53 -9.96 -5.56
N GLU A 72 12.99 -11.15 -5.74
CA GLU A 72 11.54 -11.36 -5.92
C GLU A 72 10.70 -10.76 -4.78
N GLY A 73 11.20 -10.81 -3.54
CA GLY A 73 10.51 -10.24 -2.38
C GLY A 73 10.33 -8.72 -2.46
N ASP A 74 11.24 -8.03 -3.14
CA ASP A 74 11.18 -6.58 -3.31
C ASP A 74 10.05 -6.14 -4.25
N LEU A 75 9.55 -7.05 -5.10
CA LEU A 75 8.49 -6.76 -6.06
C LEU A 75 7.08 -6.70 -5.43
N SER A 76 6.95 -6.93 -4.14
CA SER A 76 5.65 -6.98 -3.44
C SER A 76 5.18 -5.65 -2.87
N LYS A 77 5.78 -4.52 -3.30
CA LYS A 77 5.47 -3.20 -2.74
C LYS A 77 5.47 -2.12 -3.83
N ILE A 78 4.46 -1.27 -3.81
CA ILE A 78 4.41 -0.02 -4.59
C ILE A 78 4.18 1.14 -3.62
N ALA A 79 5.00 2.19 -3.74
CA ALA A 79 4.85 3.43 -3.00
C ALA A 79 4.48 4.58 -3.93
N PHE A 80 3.45 5.36 -3.55
CA PHE A 80 3.00 6.54 -4.29
C PHE A 80 3.39 7.80 -3.51
N TRP A 81 4.33 8.55 -4.06
CA TRP A 81 4.71 9.85 -3.52
C TRP A 81 3.87 10.95 -4.17
N MET A 82 2.87 11.39 -3.46
CA MET A 82 1.90 12.33 -3.98
C MET A 82 1.56 13.41 -2.95
N ALA A 83 1.47 14.66 -3.40
CA ALA A 83 1.13 15.80 -2.55
C ALA A 83 -0.21 15.62 -1.82
N THR A 84 -0.37 16.32 -0.69
CA THR A 84 -1.66 16.40 0.00
C THR A 84 -2.72 16.97 -0.95
N GLY A 85 -3.91 16.39 -0.96
CA GLY A 85 -5.00 16.81 -1.86
C GLY A 85 -4.87 16.34 -3.32
N SER A 86 -3.83 15.57 -3.67
CA SER A 86 -3.64 15.02 -5.02
C SER A 86 -4.58 13.86 -5.38
N GLY A 87 -5.34 13.34 -4.41
CA GLY A 87 -6.28 12.24 -4.63
C GLY A 87 -5.72 10.84 -4.33
N LYS A 88 -4.76 10.73 -3.41
CA LYS A 88 -4.22 9.45 -2.93
C LYS A 88 -5.31 8.42 -2.58
N THR A 89 -6.36 8.88 -1.88
CA THR A 89 -7.52 8.04 -1.53
C THR A 89 -8.21 7.45 -2.76
N LEU A 90 -8.35 8.24 -3.84
CA LEU A 90 -8.94 7.75 -5.09
C LEU A 90 -8.09 6.68 -5.76
N LEU A 91 -6.76 6.87 -5.75
CA LEU A 91 -5.83 5.85 -6.26
C LEU A 91 -5.93 4.55 -5.46
N LEU A 92 -5.99 4.63 -4.14
CA LEU A 92 -6.16 3.46 -3.28
C LEU A 92 -7.39 2.63 -3.68
N HIS A 93 -8.53 3.30 -3.95
CA HIS A 93 -9.75 2.61 -4.40
C HIS A 93 -9.56 1.92 -5.76
N ILE A 94 -8.82 2.55 -6.66
CA ILE A 94 -8.50 1.94 -7.96
C ILE A 94 -7.52 0.79 -7.79
N ASN A 95 -6.48 0.94 -6.97
CA ASN A 95 -5.50 -0.12 -6.69
C ASN A 95 -6.14 -1.38 -6.10
N TYR A 96 -7.19 -1.24 -5.28
CA TYR A 96 -8.00 -2.37 -4.84
C TYR A 96 -8.58 -3.15 -6.04
N HIS A 97 -9.20 -2.46 -6.99
CA HIS A 97 -9.76 -3.10 -8.18
C HIS A 97 -8.69 -3.68 -9.11
N GLN A 98 -7.56 -2.99 -9.25
CA GLN A 98 -6.41 -3.47 -10.03
C GLN A 98 -5.89 -4.78 -9.45
N PHE A 99 -5.61 -4.82 -8.15
CA PHE A 99 -5.10 -6.02 -7.50
C PHE A 99 -6.03 -7.22 -7.67
N LEU A 100 -7.33 -7.03 -7.45
CA LEU A 100 -8.33 -8.09 -7.64
C LEU A 100 -8.44 -8.56 -9.10
N ARG A 101 -8.23 -7.67 -10.07
CA ARG A 101 -8.25 -8.02 -11.49
C ARG A 101 -7.06 -8.88 -11.88
N TYR A 102 -5.85 -8.45 -11.49
CA TYR A 102 -4.62 -9.18 -11.84
C TYR A 102 -4.45 -10.48 -11.05
N LYS A 103 -5.11 -10.62 -9.90
CA LYS A 103 -5.04 -11.85 -9.08
C LYS A 103 -3.60 -12.31 -8.86
N ILE A 104 -2.74 -11.40 -8.42
CA ILE A 104 -1.35 -11.73 -8.08
C ILE A 104 -1.33 -12.91 -7.11
N PHE A 105 -2.20 -12.86 -6.10
CA PHE A 105 -2.62 -13.97 -5.25
C PHE A 105 -4.04 -13.70 -4.71
N SER A 106 -4.67 -14.71 -4.09
CA SER A 106 -5.86 -14.50 -3.28
C SER A 106 -5.44 -14.03 -1.89
N PRO A 107 -5.75 -12.79 -1.48
CA PRO A 107 -5.40 -12.33 -0.14
C PRO A 107 -6.24 -13.02 0.92
N ASP A 108 -5.59 -13.42 2.02
CA ASP A 108 -6.27 -13.93 3.21
C ASP A 108 -6.92 -12.77 3.98
N ASN A 109 -6.27 -11.60 3.96
CA ASN A 109 -6.81 -10.37 4.54
C ASN A 109 -6.53 -9.18 3.61
N MET A 110 -7.47 -8.24 3.57
CA MET A 110 -7.28 -6.91 2.94
C MET A 110 -7.40 -5.85 4.03
N ILE A 111 -6.32 -5.11 4.27
CA ILE A 111 -6.21 -4.21 5.42
C ILE A 111 -5.80 -2.83 4.95
N LEU A 112 -6.54 -1.81 5.38
CA LEU A 112 -6.13 -0.41 5.25
C LEU A 112 -5.66 0.10 6.61
N ILE A 113 -4.43 0.58 6.65
CA ILE A 113 -3.81 1.11 7.85
C ILE A 113 -3.75 2.63 7.75
N THR A 114 -4.24 3.29 8.79
CA THR A 114 -4.35 4.74 8.87
C THR A 114 -3.67 5.27 10.13
N PRO A 115 -3.18 6.51 10.14
CA PRO A 115 -2.48 7.06 11.30
C PRO A 115 -3.39 7.41 12.47
N ASN A 116 -4.69 7.61 12.27
CA ASN A 116 -5.64 7.99 13.32
C ASN A 116 -7.10 7.64 12.98
N GLU A 117 -7.96 7.69 14.01
CA GLU A 117 -9.37 7.34 13.91
C GLU A 117 -10.15 8.25 12.94
N GLY A 118 -9.85 9.54 12.89
CA GLY A 118 -10.52 10.49 11.99
C GLY A 118 -10.32 10.11 10.51
N LEU A 119 -9.08 9.79 10.13
CA LEU A 119 -8.77 9.29 8.79
C LEU A 119 -9.38 7.91 8.53
N SER A 120 -9.41 7.02 9.52
CA SER A 120 -10.09 5.72 9.40
C SER A 120 -11.55 5.89 9.01
N LYS A 121 -12.29 6.78 9.70
CA LYS A 121 -13.71 7.07 9.41
C LYS A 121 -13.87 7.68 8.02
N GLN A 122 -13.04 8.65 7.67
CA GLN A 122 -13.05 9.28 6.34
C GLN A 122 -12.81 8.25 5.22
N HIS A 123 -11.83 7.37 5.37
CA HIS A 123 -11.59 6.31 4.39
C HIS A 123 -12.77 5.35 4.27
N CYS A 124 -13.39 4.98 5.39
CA CYS A 124 -14.57 4.11 5.37
C CYS A 124 -15.71 4.73 4.55
N GLU A 125 -16.03 6.00 4.81
CA GLU A 125 -17.06 6.74 4.06
C GLU A 125 -16.73 6.83 2.56
N GLU A 126 -15.49 7.15 2.23
CA GLU A 126 -15.05 7.30 0.83
C GLU A 126 -15.03 5.96 0.07
N LEU A 127 -14.61 4.87 0.71
CA LEU A 127 -14.66 3.51 0.15
C LEU A 127 -16.10 3.08 -0.12
N GLN A 128 -17.02 3.34 0.82
CA GLN A 128 -18.45 3.05 0.65
C GLN A 128 -19.06 3.82 -0.52
N LYS A 129 -18.71 5.10 -0.69
CA LYS A 129 -19.12 5.90 -1.87
C LYS A 129 -18.58 5.29 -3.18
N SER A 130 -17.42 4.68 -3.15
CA SER A 130 -16.83 3.98 -4.30
C SER A 130 -17.35 2.54 -4.48
N GLY A 131 -18.29 2.10 -3.64
CA GLY A 131 -18.83 0.74 -3.71
C GLY A 131 -17.83 -0.35 -3.30
N VAL A 132 -16.73 0.03 -2.64
CA VAL A 132 -15.74 -0.92 -2.10
C VAL A 132 -16.21 -1.36 -0.71
N PRO A 133 -16.41 -2.67 -0.48
CA PRO A 133 -16.77 -3.17 0.84
C PRO A 133 -15.68 -2.86 1.86
N CYS A 134 -16.06 -2.29 3.01
CA CYS A 134 -15.11 -1.99 4.06
C CYS A 134 -15.78 -1.90 5.41
N ARG A 135 -15.01 -2.06 6.47
CA ARG A 135 -15.44 -1.79 7.85
C ARG A 135 -14.29 -1.31 8.72
N LEU A 136 -14.65 -0.59 9.78
CA LEU A 136 -13.73 -0.15 10.81
C LEU A 136 -13.47 -1.28 11.83
N TYR A 137 -12.23 -1.42 12.27
CA TYR A 137 -11.90 -2.24 13.42
C TYR A 137 -12.46 -1.60 14.71
N GLY A 138 -13.43 -2.24 15.33
CA GLY A 138 -14.13 -1.76 16.54
C GLY A 138 -13.43 -2.12 17.84
N GLY A 139 -12.38 -2.96 17.83
CA GLY A 139 -11.64 -3.37 19.03
C GLY A 139 -11.90 -4.79 19.47
N SER A 140 -12.71 -5.56 18.74
CA SER A 140 -13.03 -6.95 19.04
C SER A 140 -12.42 -7.93 18.02
N LEU A 141 -11.98 -9.10 18.47
CA LEU A 141 -11.58 -10.20 17.60
C LEU A 141 -12.74 -10.71 16.72
N SER A 142 -13.99 -10.54 17.17
CA SER A 142 -15.16 -10.86 16.36
C SER A 142 -15.26 -10.00 15.10
N ASP A 143 -14.72 -8.78 15.13
CA ASP A 143 -14.67 -7.92 13.96
C ASP A 143 -13.80 -8.54 12.85
N ILE A 144 -12.82 -9.34 13.22
CA ILE A 144 -11.88 -9.99 12.32
C ILE A 144 -12.45 -11.32 11.82
N SER A 145 -12.95 -12.16 12.71
CA SER A 145 -13.46 -13.49 12.34
C SER A 145 -14.64 -13.45 11.37
N GLY A 146 -15.49 -12.42 11.46
CA GLY A 146 -16.53 -12.14 10.46
C GLY A 146 -15.97 -11.61 9.14
N HIS A 147 -14.83 -10.92 9.16
CA HIS A 147 -14.21 -10.30 7.98
C HIS A 147 -13.46 -11.31 7.11
N LEU A 148 -12.83 -12.32 7.69
CA LEU A 148 -12.15 -13.40 6.95
C LEU A 148 -13.07 -14.17 5.99
N ARG A 149 -14.38 -13.95 6.07
CA ARG A 149 -15.40 -14.59 5.21
C ARG A 149 -16.05 -13.63 4.20
N GLU A 150 -15.85 -12.33 4.35
CA GLU A 150 -16.43 -11.30 3.50
C GLU A 150 -15.34 -10.62 2.69
N GLU A 151 -15.52 -10.51 1.39
CA GLU A 151 -14.64 -9.76 0.50
C GLU A 151 -14.73 -8.27 0.83
N GLY A 152 -13.72 -7.69 1.51
CA GLY A 152 -13.71 -6.28 1.83
C GLY A 152 -12.45 -5.82 2.57
N ILE A 153 -12.33 -4.52 2.79
CA ILE A 153 -11.17 -3.92 3.46
C ILE A 153 -11.46 -3.69 4.93
N LEU A 154 -10.64 -4.27 5.82
CA LEU A 154 -10.64 -3.94 7.25
C LEU A 154 -9.77 -2.70 7.48
N ILE A 155 -10.35 -1.64 8.02
CA ILE A 155 -9.64 -0.39 8.30
C ILE A 155 -9.20 -0.38 9.75
N ILE A 156 -7.89 -0.27 9.99
CA ILE A 156 -7.27 -0.32 11.30
C ILE A 156 -6.40 0.91 11.51
N GLU A 157 -6.57 1.56 12.64
CA GLU A 157 -5.66 2.60 13.11
C GLU A 157 -4.31 1.99 13.52
N MET A 158 -3.21 2.58 13.09
CA MET A 158 -1.85 2.14 13.34
C MET A 158 -1.56 1.88 14.83
N THR A 159 -2.08 2.74 15.71
CA THR A 159 -1.90 2.66 17.17
C THR A 159 -2.57 1.45 17.82
N LYS A 160 -3.49 0.80 17.12
CA LYS A 160 -4.17 -0.42 17.59
C LYS A 160 -3.41 -1.70 17.26
N LEU A 161 -2.42 -1.63 16.36
CA LEU A 161 -1.57 -2.77 15.99
C LEU A 161 -0.40 -2.90 16.97
N VAL A 162 -0.15 -4.10 17.46
CA VAL A 162 0.94 -4.42 18.41
C VAL A 162 1.64 -5.73 18.03
N GLU A 163 2.89 -5.93 18.48
CA GLU A 163 3.57 -7.22 18.35
C GLU A 163 2.89 -8.27 19.23
N GLU A 164 2.66 -7.94 20.51
CA GLU A 164 2.01 -8.83 21.46
C GLU A 164 0.95 -8.07 22.25
N LYS A 165 -0.20 -8.68 22.48
CA LYS A 165 -1.24 -8.08 23.30
C LYS A 165 -0.90 -8.23 24.78
N LYS A 166 -0.65 -7.09 25.44
CA LYS A 166 -0.45 -7.01 26.88
C LYS A 166 -1.72 -6.48 27.55
N GLY A 167 -2.51 -7.41 28.12
CA GLY A 167 -3.73 -7.06 28.87
C GLY A 167 -4.99 -6.90 28.02
N GLY A 168 -6.07 -6.37 28.62
CA GLY A 168 -7.31 -6.02 27.94
C GLY A 168 -7.19 -4.73 27.13
N GLY A 169 -8.08 -4.51 26.19
CA GLY A 169 -8.14 -3.26 25.40
C GLY A 169 -8.37 -3.50 23.92
N VAL A 170 -8.37 -2.40 23.14
CA VAL A 170 -8.68 -2.38 21.70
C VAL A 170 -7.50 -2.73 20.80
N THR A 171 -6.34 -3.06 21.37
CA THR A 171 -5.15 -3.44 20.60
C THR A 171 -5.26 -4.87 20.05
N ILE A 172 -4.62 -5.09 18.88
CA ILE A 172 -4.63 -6.37 18.18
C ILE A 172 -3.19 -6.77 17.79
N PRO A 173 -2.76 -7.99 18.11
CA PRO A 173 -1.50 -8.52 17.64
C PRO A 173 -1.49 -8.71 16.13
N VAL A 174 -0.39 -8.37 15.48
CA VAL A 174 -0.25 -8.55 14.03
C VAL A 174 -0.29 -10.02 13.59
N GLU A 175 0.05 -10.95 14.48
CA GLU A 175 -0.06 -12.39 14.23
C GLU A 175 -1.51 -12.86 13.94
N VAL A 176 -2.52 -12.12 14.37
CA VAL A 176 -3.93 -12.43 14.03
C VAL A 176 -4.18 -12.37 12.51
N PHE A 177 -3.34 -11.63 11.80
CA PHE A 177 -3.41 -11.49 10.35
C PHE A 177 -2.34 -12.36 9.66
N GLU A 178 -2.22 -13.61 10.07
CA GLU A 178 -1.35 -14.55 9.37
C GLU A 178 -1.82 -14.78 7.93
N GLY A 179 -0.86 -15.08 7.03
CA GLY A 179 -1.14 -15.37 5.63
C GLY A 179 -0.69 -14.30 4.65
N LYS A 180 -1.28 -14.33 3.46
CA LYS A 180 -0.99 -13.39 2.36
C LYS A 180 -1.90 -12.18 2.47
N ASN A 181 -1.37 -11.09 2.97
CA ASN A 181 -2.15 -9.87 3.17
C ASN A 181 -2.03 -8.91 1.98
N LEU A 182 -3.14 -8.28 1.60
CA LEU A 182 -3.12 -7.08 0.77
C LEU A 182 -3.22 -5.88 1.71
N LEU A 183 -2.15 -5.09 1.76
CA LEU A 183 -2.07 -3.92 2.62
C LEU A 183 -2.21 -2.64 1.80
N PHE A 184 -3.00 -1.73 2.32
CA PHE A 184 -3.03 -0.33 1.92
C PHE A 184 -2.55 0.49 3.11
N VAL A 185 -1.57 1.36 2.91
CA VAL A 185 -1.00 2.20 3.97
C VAL A 185 -1.14 3.65 3.56
N ASP A 186 -1.86 4.43 4.36
CA ASP A 186 -1.98 5.87 4.15
C ASP A 186 -1.19 6.62 5.22
N GLU A 187 -0.18 7.39 4.77
CA GLU A 187 0.68 8.22 5.63
C GLU A 187 1.31 7.44 6.81
N GLY A 188 1.74 6.21 6.58
CA GLY A 188 2.25 5.29 7.60
C GLY A 188 3.52 5.71 8.35
N HIS A 189 4.10 6.86 8.01
CA HIS A 189 5.29 7.42 8.63
C HIS A 189 5.00 8.46 9.72
N LYS A 190 3.72 8.79 9.98
CA LYS A 190 3.34 9.78 10.99
C LYS A 190 3.55 9.19 12.39
N GLY A 191 4.48 9.78 13.18
CA GLY A 191 4.77 9.41 14.56
C GLY A 191 6.13 9.91 15.01
N LYS A 192 6.47 9.71 16.29
CA LYS A 192 7.81 9.96 16.83
C LYS A 192 8.78 8.92 16.28
N LYS A 193 10.09 9.21 16.23
CA LYS A 193 11.13 8.30 15.69
C LYS A 193 11.02 6.85 16.22
N SER A 194 10.77 6.66 17.52
CA SER A 194 10.58 5.35 18.14
C SER A 194 9.30 4.65 17.70
N GLU A 195 8.22 5.38 17.48
CA GLU A 195 6.95 4.85 17.00
C GLU A 195 7.05 4.46 15.52
N ALA A 196 7.78 5.25 14.72
CA ALA A 196 8.03 4.97 13.31
C ALA A 196 8.82 3.66 13.11
N GLN A 197 9.83 3.40 13.95
CA GLN A 197 10.58 2.13 13.89
C GLN A 197 9.73 0.92 14.28
N THR A 198 8.93 1.04 15.33
CA THR A 198 7.99 -0.02 15.75
C THR A 198 6.98 -0.27 14.65
N TRP A 199 6.45 0.80 14.05
CA TRP A 199 5.50 0.72 12.95
C TRP A 199 6.09 0.02 11.73
N ALA A 200 7.32 0.37 11.30
CA ALA A 200 7.98 -0.29 10.18
C ALA A 200 8.09 -1.80 10.38
N LYS A 201 8.44 -2.25 11.60
CA LYS A 201 8.48 -3.68 11.94
C LYS A 201 7.11 -4.36 11.83
N LEU A 202 6.07 -3.73 12.37
CA LEU A 202 4.70 -4.26 12.31
C LEU A 202 4.20 -4.37 10.87
N ARG A 203 4.42 -3.31 10.08
CA ARG A 203 4.07 -3.29 8.66
C ARG A 203 4.80 -4.40 7.89
N ASN A 204 6.12 -4.54 8.09
CA ASN A 204 6.91 -5.56 7.41
C ASN A 204 6.47 -6.96 7.79
N LYS A 205 6.10 -7.20 9.05
CA LYS A 205 5.55 -8.48 9.49
C LYS A 205 4.19 -8.78 8.85
N LEU A 206 3.31 -7.79 8.73
CA LEU A 206 2.04 -7.92 8.02
C LEU A 206 2.23 -8.15 6.51
N ALA A 207 3.29 -7.60 5.94
CA ALA A 207 3.58 -7.65 4.50
C ALA A 207 4.39 -8.87 4.06
N ASP A 208 4.96 -9.64 4.98
CA ASP A 208 5.98 -10.68 4.74
C ASP A 208 5.67 -11.61 3.56
N LYS A 209 4.42 -12.02 3.41
CA LYS A 209 3.94 -12.88 2.30
C LYS A 209 2.92 -12.20 1.41
N GLY A 210 2.76 -10.90 1.57
CA GLY A 210 1.66 -10.13 1.01
C GLY A 210 2.08 -9.17 -0.09
N PHE A 211 1.24 -8.16 -0.32
CA PHE A 211 1.49 -7.04 -1.23
C PHE A 211 1.08 -5.73 -0.57
N VAL A 212 1.86 -4.67 -0.80
CA VAL A 212 1.66 -3.37 -0.16
C VAL A 212 1.49 -2.26 -1.20
N PHE A 213 0.40 -1.50 -1.06
CA PHE A 213 0.26 -0.18 -1.67
C PHE A 213 0.43 0.88 -0.57
N GLU A 214 1.48 1.68 -0.64
CA GLU A 214 1.78 2.72 0.33
C GLU A 214 1.62 4.11 -0.30
N ASN A 215 0.91 5.00 0.37
CA ASN A 215 0.70 6.38 -0.07
C ASN A 215 1.27 7.36 0.94
N SER A 216 2.06 8.33 0.48
CA SER A 216 2.55 9.41 1.34
C SER A 216 2.80 10.70 0.56
N ALA A 217 2.62 11.84 1.25
CA ALA A 217 3.01 13.15 0.74
C ALA A 217 4.46 13.52 1.13
N THR A 218 5.09 12.80 2.04
CA THR A 218 6.32 13.23 2.71
C THR A 218 7.45 12.19 2.70
N PHE A 219 7.52 11.35 1.65
CA PHE A 219 8.62 10.41 1.48
C PHE A 219 9.99 11.10 1.48
N GLY A 220 10.11 12.31 0.89
CA GLY A 220 11.34 13.09 0.92
C GLY A 220 11.82 13.41 2.35
N LYS A 221 10.90 13.70 3.28
CA LYS A 221 11.23 13.89 4.68
C LYS A 221 11.68 12.58 5.35
N ILE A 222 11.00 11.46 5.02
CA ILE A 222 11.40 10.14 5.52
C ILE A 222 12.83 9.84 5.07
N LEU A 223 13.14 10.04 3.80
CA LEU A 223 14.45 9.75 3.22
C LEU A 223 15.54 10.67 3.78
N SER A 224 15.26 11.97 4.01
CA SER A 224 16.23 12.92 4.57
C SER A 224 16.54 12.66 6.05
N GLU A 225 15.63 12.05 6.81
CA GLU A 225 15.78 11.72 8.22
C GLU A 225 16.04 10.22 8.45
N ALA A 226 16.16 9.44 7.37
CA ALA A 226 16.24 7.99 7.40
C ALA A 226 17.57 7.47 7.97
N ASN A 227 17.49 6.39 8.71
CA ASN A 227 18.65 5.53 8.98
C ASN A 227 18.93 4.61 7.78
N THR A 228 20.07 3.92 7.78
CA THR A 228 20.47 3.01 6.71
C THR A 228 19.39 1.98 6.37
N GLN A 229 18.73 1.40 7.38
CA GLN A 229 17.68 0.40 7.17
C GLN A 229 16.45 0.97 6.42
N THR A 230 16.04 2.20 6.75
CA THR A 230 14.94 2.88 6.05
C THR A 230 15.32 3.21 4.62
N LEU A 231 16.57 3.64 4.38
CA LEU A 231 17.07 3.90 3.03
C LEU A 231 17.09 2.63 2.19
N GLU A 232 17.57 1.51 2.73
CA GLU A 232 17.55 0.22 2.04
C GLU A 232 16.12 -0.23 1.70
N GLU A 233 15.18 -0.08 2.63
CA GLU A 233 13.79 -0.44 2.40
C GLU A 233 13.18 0.34 1.24
N TYR A 234 13.36 1.67 1.20
CA TYR A 234 12.79 2.50 0.14
C TYR A 234 13.61 2.48 -1.16
N SER A 235 14.90 2.17 -1.11
CA SER A 235 15.71 1.98 -2.34
C SER A 235 15.24 0.79 -3.17
N LYS A 236 14.64 -0.21 -2.53
CA LYS A 236 14.08 -1.41 -3.18
C LYS A 236 12.56 -1.34 -3.39
N ALA A 237 11.92 -0.22 -3.07
CA ALA A 237 10.52 0.00 -3.36
C ALA A 237 10.37 0.62 -4.75
N ILE A 238 9.34 0.20 -5.49
CA ILE A 238 8.96 0.89 -6.73
C ILE A 238 8.19 2.12 -6.33
N ILE A 239 8.79 3.28 -6.58
CA ILE A 239 8.21 4.58 -6.25
C ILE A 239 7.68 5.20 -7.54
N LEU A 240 6.37 5.44 -7.59
CA LEU A 240 5.77 6.26 -8.63
C LEU A 240 5.70 7.70 -8.11
N ASP A 241 6.63 8.52 -8.55
CA ASP A 241 6.71 9.94 -8.18
C ASP A 241 6.06 10.79 -9.27
N TYR A 242 5.27 11.74 -8.80
CA TYR A 242 4.76 12.83 -9.60
C TYR A 242 4.94 14.13 -8.82
N SER A 243 6.01 14.83 -9.10
CA SER A 243 6.34 16.16 -8.58
C SER A 243 6.04 17.26 -9.60
#